data_960d8603c21cdb0128e5cccab47d85e4
#
_entry.id   960d8603c21cdb0128e5cccab47d85e4
#
_cell.length_a   1.000
_cell.length_b   1.000
_cell.length_c   1.000
_cell.angle_alpha   90.00
_cell.angle_beta   90.00
_cell.angle_gamma   90.00
#
_symmetry.space_group_name_H-M   'P 1'
#
loop_
_entity.id
_entity.type
_entity.pdbx_description
1 polymer ?
#
loop_
_entity_poly.entity_id
_entity_poly.type
_entity_poly.pdbx_seq_one_letter_code
_entity_poly.pdbx_strand_id
1 'polypeptide(L)'
;GERVATAVISDALFDREYPHLKKTLGMGTPGRAFIHTILYTLSSGVSHSAQYALAAMYKAACDGRLDFVTENREYAARAERLKSIFVRNGFHIVYDKDLDRDVSDGFFFTIGRKGFTGDDLLAELIHYGIAAISLRTTGSEQQGLRICTSMVRDSDYPLLEERLAAFDRNFPLT
;
A
#
# COMPACT_ATOMS: atom_id res chain seq x y z
N GLY A 1 -0.76 15.54 4.52
CA GLY A 1 -0.98 15.78 3.11
C GLY A 1 -2.40 15.49 2.67
N GLU A 2 -2.85 16.19 1.66
CA GLU A 2 -4.15 15.94 1.04
C GLU A 2 -4.18 14.53 0.44
N ARG A 3 -5.35 13.92 0.48
CA ARG A 3 -5.61 12.63 -0.12
C ARG A 3 -6.68 12.79 -1.18
N VAL A 4 -6.41 12.34 -2.40
CA VAL A 4 -7.37 12.37 -3.51
C VAL A 4 -7.15 11.15 -4.40
N ALA A 5 -8.23 10.63 -4.93
CA ALA A 5 -8.21 9.57 -5.92
C ALA A 5 -9.30 9.80 -6.96
N THR A 6 -9.18 9.17 -8.11
CA THR A 6 -10.22 9.14 -9.15
C THR A 6 -10.64 7.70 -9.41
N ALA A 7 -11.91 7.53 -9.74
CA ALA A 7 -12.44 6.28 -10.24
C ALA A 7 -13.04 6.52 -11.63
N VAL A 8 -12.74 5.64 -12.56
CA VAL A 8 -13.37 5.60 -13.89
C VAL A 8 -14.30 4.40 -13.91
N ILE A 9 -15.59 4.66 -14.06
CA ILE A 9 -16.63 3.65 -14.04
C ILE A 9 -17.39 3.75 -15.37
N SER A 10 -17.63 2.63 -16.04
CA SER A 10 -18.41 2.63 -17.28
C SER A 10 -19.85 3.04 -17.00
N ASP A 11 -20.49 3.75 -17.94
CA ASP A 11 -21.89 4.16 -17.84
C ASP A 11 -22.81 2.94 -17.62
N ALA A 12 -22.52 1.83 -18.32
CA ALA A 12 -23.27 0.60 -18.16
C ALA A 12 -23.26 0.03 -16.73
N LEU A 13 -22.19 0.24 -15.96
CA LEU A 13 -22.12 -0.14 -14.56
C LEU A 13 -22.68 0.96 -13.65
N PHE A 14 -22.39 2.23 -13.96
CA PHE A 14 -22.80 3.39 -13.16
C PHE A 14 -24.32 3.52 -13.09
N ASP A 15 -25.01 3.32 -14.23
CA ASP A 15 -26.46 3.51 -14.36
C ASP A 15 -27.28 2.21 -14.27
N ARG A 16 -26.61 1.07 -14.09
CA ARG A 16 -27.30 -0.22 -13.96
C ARG A 16 -28.22 -0.26 -12.75
N GLU A 17 -29.48 -0.63 -12.96
CA GLU A 17 -30.46 -0.77 -11.86
C GLU A 17 -30.20 -2.03 -11.03
N TYR A 18 -30.19 -1.86 -9.70
CA TYR A 18 -30.12 -2.94 -8.71
C TYR A 18 -31.24 -2.77 -7.68
N PRO A 19 -32.28 -3.61 -7.70
CA PRO A 19 -33.39 -3.51 -6.76
C PRO A 19 -32.96 -3.58 -5.29
N HIS A 20 -31.89 -4.33 -5.01
CA HIS A 20 -31.34 -4.44 -3.66
C HIS A 20 -30.77 -3.09 -3.16
N LEU A 21 -30.04 -2.38 -3.99
CA LEU A 21 -29.53 -1.05 -3.62
C LEU A 21 -30.66 -0.06 -3.36
N LYS A 22 -31.72 -0.11 -4.15
CA LYS A 22 -32.89 0.73 -3.94
C LYS A 22 -33.57 0.45 -2.60
N LYS A 23 -33.66 -0.82 -2.22
CA LYS A 23 -34.25 -1.23 -0.94
C LYS A 23 -33.42 -0.83 0.26
N THR A 24 -32.09 -0.95 0.17
CA THR A 24 -31.16 -0.71 1.31
C THR A 24 -30.72 0.73 1.43
N LEU A 25 -30.49 1.42 0.32
CA LEU A 25 -29.90 2.76 0.27
C LEU A 25 -30.85 3.83 -0.27
N GLY A 26 -32.06 3.46 -0.71
CA GLY A 26 -33.00 4.37 -1.34
C GLY A 26 -32.61 4.79 -2.77
N MET A 27 -31.50 4.28 -3.30
CA MET A 27 -30.95 4.60 -4.62
C MET A 27 -30.73 3.33 -5.41
N GLY A 28 -31.29 3.28 -6.64
CA GLY A 28 -31.30 2.04 -7.44
C GLY A 28 -30.01 1.79 -8.21
N THR A 29 -29.16 2.77 -8.42
CA THR A 29 -27.93 2.63 -9.24
C THR A 29 -26.65 2.75 -8.42
N PRO A 30 -25.59 1.96 -8.75
CA PRO A 30 -24.30 2.03 -8.07
C PRO A 30 -23.68 3.44 -8.09
N GLY A 31 -23.75 4.14 -9.20
CA GLY A 31 -23.21 5.50 -9.33
C GLY A 31 -23.85 6.48 -8.36
N ARG A 32 -25.17 6.50 -8.25
CA ARG A 32 -25.90 7.33 -7.29
C ARG A 32 -25.61 6.92 -5.85
N ALA A 33 -25.61 5.62 -5.57
CA ALA A 33 -25.28 5.10 -4.25
C ALA A 33 -23.84 5.50 -3.85
N PHE A 34 -22.86 5.37 -4.75
CA PHE A 34 -21.48 5.77 -4.50
C PHE A 34 -21.36 7.27 -4.18
N ILE A 35 -21.97 8.13 -4.99
CA ILE A 35 -21.90 9.59 -4.80
C ILE A 35 -22.55 10.01 -3.48
N HIS A 36 -23.78 9.56 -3.23
CA HIS A 36 -24.58 10.09 -2.11
C HIS A 36 -24.29 9.39 -0.78
N THR A 37 -24.02 8.09 -0.77
CA THR A 37 -23.80 7.34 0.48
C THR A 37 -22.33 7.22 0.86
N ILE A 38 -21.40 7.21 -0.10
CA ILE A 38 -19.98 7.10 0.19
C ILE A 38 -19.31 8.47 0.14
N LEU A 39 -19.27 9.10 -1.04
CA LEU A 39 -18.53 10.36 -1.17
C LEU A 39 -19.11 11.47 -0.31
N TYR A 40 -20.40 11.72 -0.42
CA TYR A 40 -21.02 12.83 0.32
C TYR A 40 -21.09 12.57 1.82
N THR A 41 -21.52 11.37 2.24
CA THR A 41 -21.73 11.07 3.66
C THR A 41 -20.41 10.96 4.43
N LEU A 42 -19.36 10.44 3.82
CA LEU A 42 -18.06 10.24 4.49
C LEU A 42 -17.15 11.47 4.41
N SER A 43 -17.31 12.34 3.42
CA SER A 43 -16.37 13.44 3.20
C SER A 43 -17.01 14.81 2.98
N SER A 44 -18.34 14.89 2.90
CA SER A 44 -19.07 16.11 2.49
C SER A 44 -18.63 16.66 1.12
N GLY A 45 -17.96 15.85 0.33
CA GLY A 45 -17.34 16.18 -0.94
C GLY A 45 -15.81 16.15 -0.89
N VAL A 46 -15.19 16.19 -2.05
CA VAL A 46 -13.74 16.15 -2.20
C VAL A 46 -13.15 17.56 -2.10
N SER A 47 -11.98 17.70 -1.45
CA SER A 47 -11.24 18.95 -1.38
C SER A 47 -11.02 19.55 -2.77
N HIS A 48 -11.38 20.81 -2.97
CA HIS A 48 -11.23 21.48 -4.26
C HIS A 48 -9.76 21.66 -4.65
N SER A 49 -8.88 22.02 -3.70
CA SER A 49 -7.44 22.12 -3.95
C SER A 49 -6.86 20.82 -4.47
N ALA A 50 -7.21 19.70 -3.83
CA ALA A 50 -6.75 18.37 -4.25
C ALA A 50 -7.27 17.98 -5.65
N GLN A 51 -8.53 18.31 -5.98
CA GLN A 51 -9.08 18.06 -7.31
C GLN A 51 -8.35 18.86 -8.40
N TYR A 52 -8.11 20.16 -8.17
CA TYR A 52 -7.37 20.99 -9.13
C TYR A 52 -5.91 20.54 -9.28
N ALA A 53 -5.25 20.17 -8.20
CA ALA A 53 -3.89 19.63 -8.25
C ALA A 53 -3.84 18.36 -9.09
N LEU A 54 -4.75 17.41 -8.84
CA LEU A 54 -4.82 16.17 -9.60
C LEU A 54 -5.15 16.38 -11.07
N ALA A 55 -6.09 17.29 -11.37
CA ALA A 55 -6.42 17.67 -12.76
C ALA A 55 -5.22 18.27 -13.49
N ALA A 56 -4.43 19.13 -12.82
CA ALA A 56 -3.21 19.70 -13.37
C ALA A 56 -2.14 18.63 -13.64
N MET A 57 -1.99 17.66 -12.74
CA MET A 57 -1.09 16.51 -12.92
C MET A 57 -1.51 15.66 -14.13
N TYR A 58 -2.79 15.30 -14.25
CA TYR A 58 -3.29 14.54 -15.40
C TYR A 58 -3.10 15.32 -16.71
N LYS A 59 -3.37 16.62 -16.71
CA LYS A 59 -3.11 17.45 -17.88
C LYS A 59 -1.63 17.45 -18.26
N ALA A 60 -0.73 17.58 -17.29
CA ALA A 60 0.72 17.52 -17.53
C ALA A 60 1.16 16.16 -18.11
N ALA A 61 0.56 15.06 -17.64
CA ALA A 61 0.82 13.72 -18.18
C ALA A 61 0.31 13.59 -19.62
N CYS A 62 -0.92 14.05 -19.92
CA CYS A 62 -1.47 14.04 -21.27
C CYS A 62 -0.66 14.92 -22.25
N ASP A 63 -0.13 16.03 -21.76
CA ASP A 63 0.73 16.93 -22.54
C ASP A 63 2.19 16.40 -22.69
N GLY A 64 2.50 15.24 -22.12
CA GLY A 64 3.85 14.64 -22.14
C GLY A 64 4.88 15.37 -21.27
N ARG A 65 4.45 16.23 -20.35
CA ARG A 65 5.31 16.99 -19.43
C ARG A 65 5.56 16.26 -18.10
N LEU A 66 4.83 15.20 -17.83
CA LEU A 66 4.94 14.37 -16.62
C LEU A 66 4.84 12.89 -17.02
N ASP A 67 5.85 12.11 -16.69
CA ASP A 67 5.89 10.65 -16.87
C ASP A 67 5.82 9.94 -15.51
N PHE A 68 4.63 9.65 -15.05
CA PHE A 68 4.41 8.93 -13.79
C PHE A 68 5.13 7.58 -13.73
N VAL A 69 5.22 6.88 -14.85
CA VAL A 69 5.82 5.54 -14.90
C VAL A 69 7.32 5.63 -14.64
N THR A 70 7.99 6.54 -15.33
CA THR A 70 9.44 6.73 -15.17
C THR A 70 9.78 7.26 -13.78
N GLU A 71 9.02 8.21 -13.26
CA GLU A 71 9.25 8.76 -11.92
C GLU A 71 9.05 7.73 -10.80
N ASN A 72 8.14 6.77 -11.00
CA ASN A 72 7.86 5.73 -10.00
C ASN A 72 8.80 4.52 -10.09
N ARG A 73 9.65 4.39 -11.10
CA ARG A 73 10.61 3.27 -11.23
C ARG A 73 11.59 3.18 -10.06
N GLU A 74 11.93 4.30 -9.47
CA GLU A 74 12.80 4.35 -8.29
C GLU A 74 12.23 3.56 -7.11
N TYR A 75 10.91 3.62 -6.89
CA TYR A 75 10.25 2.86 -5.82
C TYR A 75 10.32 1.36 -6.06
N ALA A 76 10.18 0.91 -7.30
CA ALA A 76 10.33 -0.51 -7.64
C ALA A 76 11.76 -1.00 -7.35
N ALA A 77 12.77 -0.25 -7.75
CA ALA A 77 14.18 -0.59 -7.49
C ALA A 77 14.50 -0.62 -5.98
N ARG A 78 13.97 0.34 -5.22
CA ARG A 78 14.09 0.36 -3.75
C ARG A 78 13.38 -0.82 -3.09
N ALA A 79 12.17 -1.16 -3.54
CA ALA A 79 11.42 -2.30 -3.02
C ALA A 79 12.16 -3.61 -3.27
N GLU A 80 12.66 -3.83 -4.48
CA GLU A 80 13.45 -5.02 -4.84
C GLU A 80 14.69 -5.17 -3.96
N ARG A 81 15.45 -4.08 -3.77
CA ARG A 81 16.62 -4.07 -2.91
C ARG A 81 16.28 -4.38 -1.45
N LEU A 82 15.25 -3.74 -0.89
CA LEU A 82 14.81 -3.97 0.47
C LEU A 82 14.29 -5.40 0.68
N LYS A 83 13.44 -5.90 -0.22
CA LYS A 83 12.97 -7.29 -0.19
C LYS A 83 14.15 -8.27 -0.16
N SER A 84 15.14 -8.06 -1.03
CA SER A 84 16.35 -8.88 -1.06
C SER A 84 17.10 -8.88 0.29
N ILE A 85 17.22 -7.72 0.94
CA ILE A 85 17.87 -7.60 2.26
C ILE A 85 17.08 -8.40 3.31
N PHE A 86 15.76 -8.23 3.37
CA PHE A 86 14.93 -8.97 4.33
C PHE A 86 14.97 -10.48 4.08
N VAL A 87 14.82 -10.92 2.83
CA VAL A 87 14.80 -12.36 2.49
C VAL A 87 16.12 -13.04 2.82
N ARG A 88 17.27 -12.38 2.55
CA ARG A 88 18.59 -12.92 2.94
C ARG A 88 18.77 -13.09 4.44
N ASN A 89 18.02 -12.33 5.24
CA ASN A 89 18.05 -12.42 6.71
C ASN A 89 16.87 -13.22 7.26
N GLY A 90 16.31 -14.15 6.47
CA GLY A 90 15.36 -15.16 6.92
C GLY A 90 13.91 -14.68 7.02
N PHE A 91 13.56 -13.56 6.43
CA PHE A 91 12.17 -13.12 6.28
C PHE A 91 11.56 -13.67 4.99
N HIS A 92 10.25 -13.71 4.92
CA HIS A 92 9.50 -14.00 3.70
C HIS A 92 8.55 -12.85 3.35
N ILE A 93 8.16 -12.76 2.09
CA ILE A 93 7.14 -11.80 1.65
C ILE A 93 5.75 -12.39 1.93
N VAL A 94 4.90 -11.65 2.64
CA VAL A 94 3.57 -12.14 3.04
C VAL A 94 2.59 -12.06 1.88
N TYR A 95 2.52 -10.91 1.22
CA TYR A 95 1.71 -10.72 0.02
C TYR A 95 2.62 -10.64 -1.20
N ASP A 96 2.95 -11.79 -1.76
CA ASP A 96 3.87 -11.93 -2.89
C ASP A 96 3.12 -12.12 -4.22
N LYS A 97 1.97 -12.78 -4.17
CA LYS A 97 1.18 -13.14 -5.35
C LYS A 97 -0.25 -12.64 -5.25
N ASP A 98 -0.80 -12.28 -6.41
CA ASP A 98 -2.23 -12.16 -6.67
C ASP A 98 -2.60 -13.24 -7.70
N LEU A 99 -3.20 -14.33 -7.21
CA LEU A 99 -3.38 -15.57 -7.93
C LEU A 99 -2.01 -16.13 -8.39
N ASP A 100 -1.74 -16.08 -9.70
CA ASP A 100 -0.52 -16.57 -10.34
C ASP A 100 0.48 -15.46 -10.72
N ARG A 101 0.14 -14.21 -10.45
CA ARG A 101 0.95 -13.03 -10.80
C ARG A 101 1.66 -12.45 -9.59
N ASP A 102 2.85 -11.90 -9.81
CA ASP A 102 3.56 -11.16 -8.79
C ASP A 102 2.81 -9.86 -8.46
N VAL A 103 2.69 -9.55 -7.17
CA VAL A 103 2.11 -8.29 -6.72
C VAL A 103 3.06 -7.15 -7.06
N SER A 104 2.54 -6.13 -7.73
CA SER A 104 3.30 -4.91 -8.00
C SER A 104 3.53 -4.13 -6.72
N ASP A 105 4.78 -3.73 -6.50
CA ASP A 105 5.16 -2.90 -5.36
C ASP A 105 4.90 -1.43 -5.65
N GLY A 106 4.49 -0.72 -4.59
CA GLY A 106 4.42 0.73 -4.56
C GLY A 106 5.32 1.27 -3.47
N PHE A 107 4.75 2.08 -2.57
CA PHE A 107 5.46 2.58 -1.40
C PHE A 107 5.67 1.53 -0.31
N PHE A 108 4.99 0.40 -0.38
CA PHE A 108 4.95 -0.60 0.67
C PHE A 108 5.06 -2.01 0.10
N PHE A 109 5.72 -2.89 0.87
CA PHE A 109 5.63 -4.34 0.74
C PHE A 109 5.46 -4.96 2.12
N THR A 110 5.27 -6.26 2.19
CA THR A 110 4.94 -6.96 3.42
C THR A 110 5.94 -8.08 3.70
N ILE A 111 6.35 -8.19 4.96
CA ILE A 111 7.27 -9.22 5.41
C ILE A 111 6.69 -10.00 6.58
N GLY A 112 7.10 -11.25 6.69
CA GLY A 112 6.86 -12.09 7.86
C GLY A 112 8.12 -12.85 8.25
N ARG A 113 8.11 -13.41 9.46
CA ARG A 113 9.17 -14.30 9.93
C ARG A 113 8.56 -15.51 10.60
N LYS A 114 9.01 -16.71 10.24
CA LYS A 114 8.55 -17.96 10.87
C LYS A 114 8.75 -17.91 12.38
N GLY A 115 7.73 -18.28 13.12
CA GLY A 115 7.76 -18.31 14.59
C GLY A 115 7.34 -16.99 15.27
N PHE A 116 7.03 -15.94 14.50
CA PHE A 116 6.58 -14.66 15.05
C PHE A 116 5.16 -14.32 14.61
N THR A 117 4.38 -13.75 15.51
CA THR A 117 3.23 -12.94 15.12
C THR A 117 3.69 -11.59 14.58
N GLY A 118 2.81 -10.85 13.90
CA GLY A 118 3.17 -9.50 13.41
C GLY A 118 3.51 -8.53 14.54
N ASP A 119 2.80 -8.62 15.65
CA ASP A 119 3.02 -7.72 16.80
C ASP A 119 4.31 -8.06 17.57
N ASP A 120 4.61 -9.35 17.78
CA ASP A 120 5.86 -9.78 18.42
C ASP A 120 7.07 -9.43 17.54
N LEU A 121 6.95 -9.65 16.22
CA LEU A 121 8.00 -9.29 15.26
C LEU A 121 8.29 -7.79 15.29
N LEU A 122 7.24 -6.95 15.35
CA LEU A 122 7.40 -5.50 15.47
C LEU A 122 8.11 -5.13 16.77
N ALA A 123 7.67 -5.70 17.90
CA ALA A 123 8.25 -5.43 19.21
C ALA A 123 9.75 -5.74 19.23
N GLU A 124 10.14 -6.91 18.70
CA GLU A 124 11.55 -7.29 18.64
C GLU A 124 12.36 -6.42 17.67
N LEU A 125 11.87 -6.15 16.47
CA LEU A 125 12.59 -5.32 15.49
C LEU A 125 12.83 -3.88 15.96
N ILE A 126 11.96 -3.34 16.82
CA ILE A 126 12.19 -2.03 17.44
C ILE A 126 13.46 -2.01 18.28
N HIS A 127 13.81 -3.09 18.97
CA HIS A 127 15.06 -3.20 19.73
C HIS A 127 16.31 -3.13 18.84
N TYR A 128 16.16 -3.47 17.56
CA TYR A 128 17.21 -3.31 16.52
C TYR A 128 17.08 -1.97 15.78
N GLY A 129 16.20 -1.06 16.22
CA GLY A 129 16.00 0.24 15.62
C GLY A 129 15.30 0.18 14.25
N ILE A 130 14.50 -0.86 14.00
CA ILE A 130 13.71 -1.04 12.79
C ILE A 130 12.23 -0.86 13.14
N ALA A 131 11.61 0.20 12.64
CA ALA A 131 10.19 0.48 12.83
C ALA A 131 9.39 0.11 11.59
N ALA A 132 8.23 -0.49 11.80
CA ALA A 132 7.29 -0.90 10.76
C ALA A 132 5.85 -0.80 11.26
N ILE A 133 4.89 -1.32 10.53
CA ILE A 133 3.49 -1.36 10.95
C ILE A 133 3.01 -2.81 10.88
N SER A 134 2.45 -3.32 11.99
CA SER A 134 1.83 -4.64 12.01
C SER A 134 0.70 -4.73 10.99
N LEU A 135 0.64 -5.84 10.25
CA LEU A 135 -0.42 -6.09 9.27
C LEU A 135 -1.81 -6.12 9.92
N ARG A 136 -1.89 -6.55 11.18
CA ARG A 136 -3.14 -6.49 11.96
C ARG A 136 -3.68 -5.06 12.05
N THR A 137 -2.83 -4.07 12.24
CA THR A 137 -3.22 -2.65 12.28
C THR A 137 -3.79 -2.17 10.94
N THR A 138 -3.43 -2.80 9.84
CA THR A 138 -3.94 -2.49 8.50
C THR A 138 -5.19 -3.29 8.11
N GLY A 139 -5.73 -4.10 9.03
CA GLY A 139 -6.92 -4.92 8.82
C GLY A 139 -6.66 -6.28 8.16
N SER A 140 -5.40 -6.71 8.06
CA SER A 140 -5.05 -8.03 7.56
C SER A 140 -5.19 -9.12 8.62
N GLU A 141 -5.63 -10.31 8.22
CA GLU A 141 -5.62 -11.52 9.04
C GLU A 141 -4.26 -12.25 8.99
N GLN A 142 -3.39 -11.90 8.02
CA GLN A 142 -2.05 -12.47 7.90
C GLN A 142 -1.09 -11.90 8.95
N GLN A 143 -0.17 -12.76 9.41
CA GLN A 143 0.88 -12.34 10.32
C GLN A 143 2.04 -11.70 9.57
N GLY A 144 2.51 -10.55 10.03
CA GLY A 144 3.63 -9.85 9.42
C GLY A 144 3.59 -8.34 9.60
N LEU A 145 4.47 -7.68 8.87
CA LEU A 145 4.68 -6.24 8.94
C LEU A 145 4.60 -5.61 7.54
N ARG A 146 4.13 -4.38 7.49
CA ARG A 146 4.19 -3.51 6.30
C ARG A 146 5.42 -2.63 6.38
N ILE A 147 6.29 -2.74 5.40
CA ILE A 147 7.52 -1.97 5.25
C ILE A 147 7.30 -0.82 4.26
N CYS A 148 7.84 0.35 4.58
CA CYS A 148 7.81 1.53 3.71
C CYS A 148 9.13 1.64 2.94
N THR A 149 9.05 1.78 1.61
CA THR A 149 10.23 1.93 0.74
C THR A 149 10.66 3.38 0.56
N SER A 150 9.71 4.31 0.67
CA SER A 150 9.94 5.71 0.27
C SER A 150 10.84 6.51 1.22
N MET A 151 11.00 6.05 2.47
CA MET A 151 11.76 6.77 3.50
C MET A 151 13.18 6.23 3.74
N VAL A 152 13.54 5.11 3.09
CA VAL A 152 14.87 4.50 3.24
C VAL A 152 15.82 5.10 2.21
N ARG A 153 16.89 5.72 2.68
CA ARG A 153 17.94 6.29 1.82
C ARG A 153 18.99 5.24 1.48
N ASP A 154 19.74 5.43 0.41
CA ASP A 154 20.82 4.52 0.02
C ASP A 154 21.89 4.36 1.11
N SER A 155 22.15 5.40 1.88
CA SER A 155 23.06 5.38 3.04
C SER A 155 22.59 4.51 4.20
N ASP A 156 21.31 4.17 4.25
CA ASP A 156 20.70 3.45 5.37
C ASP A 156 20.76 1.92 5.16
N TYR A 157 20.97 1.44 3.92
CA TYR A 157 21.01 -0.01 3.63
C TYR A 157 22.09 -0.80 4.39
N PRO A 158 23.35 -0.32 4.50
CA PRO A 158 24.35 -1.08 5.26
C PRO A 158 23.97 -1.25 6.73
N LEU A 159 23.44 -0.21 7.34
CA LEU A 159 22.99 -0.26 8.74
C LEU A 159 21.78 -1.18 8.89
N LEU A 160 20.85 -1.19 7.93
CA LEU A 160 19.71 -2.12 7.92
C LEU A 160 20.19 -3.58 7.84
N GLU A 161 21.12 -3.88 6.95
CA GLU A 161 21.71 -5.22 6.81
C GLU A 161 22.39 -5.68 8.10
N GLU A 162 23.19 -4.82 8.73
CA GLU A 162 23.85 -5.13 10.02
C GLU A 162 22.82 -5.46 11.11
N ARG A 163 21.78 -4.66 11.24
CA ARG A 163 20.70 -4.84 12.23
C ARG A 163 19.90 -6.12 12.00
N LEU A 164 19.53 -6.41 10.75
CA LEU A 164 18.83 -7.63 10.40
C LEU A 164 19.71 -8.87 10.59
N ALA A 165 20.99 -8.81 10.27
CA ALA A 165 21.92 -9.90 10.54
C ALA A 165 22.11 -10.13 12.06
N ALA A 166 22.09 -9.07 12.88
CA ALA A 166 22.10 -9.21 14.32
C ALA A 166 20.80 -9.84 14.84
N PHE A 167 19.66 -9.43 14.31
CA PHE A 167 18.37 -10.06 14.60
C PHE A 167 18.37 -11.55 14.24
N ASP A 168 18.82 -11.92 13.02
CA ASP A 168 18.84 -13.31 12.56
C ASP A 168 19.74 -14.21 13.45
N ARG A 169 20.89 -13.72 13.91
CA ARG A 169 21.75 -14.44 14.86
C ARG A 169 21.06 -14.72 16.20
N ASN A 170 20.24 -13.80 16.69
CA ASN A 170 19.56 -13.95 17.98
C ASN A 170 18.28 -14.78 17.88
N PHE A 171 17.68 -14.84 16.69
CA PHE A 171 16.47 -15.60 16.38
C PHE A 171 16.67 -16.48 15.14
N PRO A 172 17.55 -17.48 15.19
CA PRO A 172 17.82 -18.34 14.04
C PRO A 172 16.59 -19.12 13.62
N LEU A 173 16.43 -19.31 12.32
CA LEU A 173 15.37 -20.18 11.79
C LEU A 173 15.69 -21.65 12.12
N THR A 174 14.79 -22.29 12.85
CA THR A 174 14.83 -23.73 13.15
C THR A 174 13.98 -24.55 12.18
#